data_a432728dd4762c4d006b633289c6ddf6
#
_entry.id   a432728dd4762c4d006b633289c6ddf6
#
_cell.length_a   1.000
_cell.length_b   1.000
_cell.length_c   1.000
_cell.angle_alpha   90.00
_cell.angle_beta   90.00
_cell.angle_gamma   90.00
#
_symmetry.space_group_name_H-M   'P 1'
#
loop_
_entity.id
_entity.type
_entity.pdbx_description
1 polymer ?
#
loop_
_entity_poly.entity_id
_entity_poly.type
_entity_poly.pdbx_seq_one_letter_code
_entity_poly.pdbx_strand_id
1 'polypeptide(L)'
;MKMAGVNNRVKSTSDIELKDRLVAINRVTKVTKGGRTFSFAAIVVVGNEDGIVGWGLGKAGEVTTAIAKGVEAAKKNLIKVPVHKGTIPHEQLAKFGGAQVLIKPASHGTGVKAGGAMRAVLESVGITDVLAKSKGSSNPHNLVKATIAALSELRSPLMVAQNRNVAVEKVFKG
;
A
#
# COMPACT_ATOMS: atom_id res chain seq x y z
N MET A 1 -2.17 -23.52 10.63
CA MET A 1 -3.10 -22.67 11.38
C MET A 1 -3.27 -21.36 10.61
N LYS A 2 -4.35 -21.19 9.84
CA LYS A 2 -4.62 -19.94 9.11
C LYS A 2 -5.01 -18.90 10.17
N MET A 3 -4.15 -17.92 10.41
CA MET A 3 -4.53 -16.77 11.22
C MET A 3 -5.70 -16.06 10.53
N ALA A 4 -6.76 -15.80 11.29
CA ALA A 4 -7.90 -15.04 10.82
C ALA A 4 -7.41 -13.67 10.35
N GLY A 5 -7.42 -13.45 9.04
CA GLY A 5 -7.04 -12.18 8.45
C GLY A 5 -7.99 -11.12 8.95
N VAL A 6 -7.47 -10.11 9.62
CA VAL A 6 -8.21 -8.92 10.00
C VAL A 6 -8.76 -8.32 8.70
N ASN A 7 -10.08 -8.31 8.56
CA ASN A 7 -10.75 -7.75 7.39
C ASN A 7 -10.66 -6.21 7.45
N ASN A 8 -9.47 -5.68 7.11
CA ASN A 8 -9.22 -4.24 7.01
C ASN A 8 -9.75 -3.61 5.69
N ARG A 9 -10.59 -4.34 4.96
CA ARG A 9 -11.18 -3.81 3.73
C ARG A 9 -12.26 -2.79 4.04
N VAL A 10 -12.10 -1.60 3.49
CA VAL A 10 -13.09 -0.52 3.56
C VAL A 10 -13.84 -0.50 2.25
N LYS A 11 -15.18 -0.48 2.30
CA LYS A 11 -15.99 -0.18 1.13
C LYS A 11 -15.83 1.31 0.82
N SER A 12 -15.64 1.65 -0.45
CA SER A 12 -15.59 3.06 -0.87
C SER A 12 -16.92 3.72 -0.54
N THR A 13 -16.93 4.55 0.49
CA THR A 13 -18.06 5.45 0.76
C THR A 13 -17.84 6.72 -0.07
N SER A 14 -18.90 7.27 -0.64
CA SER A 14 -18.88 8.46 -1.51
C SER A 14 -18.24 9.70 -0.86
N ASP A 15 -18.12 9.72 0.45
CA ASP A 15 -17.69 10.86 1.26
C ASP A 15 -16.19 10.94 1.55
N ILE A 16 -15.39 9.99 1.01
CA ILE A 16 -13.95 9.98 1.25
C ILE A 16 -13.23 10.64 0.07
N GLU A 17 -12.62 11.79 0.31
CA GLU A 17 -11.73 12.42 -0.66
C GLU A 17 -10.47 11.57 -0.84
N LEU A 18 -10.25 11.07 -2.04
CA LEU A 18 -9.15 10.18 -2.37
C LEU A 18 -8.23 10.85 -3.38
N LYS A 19 -6.95 10.94 -3.04
CA LYS A 19 -5.88 11.40 -3.93
C LYS A 19 -5.26 10.20 -4.65
N ASP A 20 -5.03 10.31 -5.95
CA ASP A 20 -4.39 9.29 -6.75
C ASP A 20 -2.91 9.62 -7.00
N ARG A 21 -2.07 8.59 -6.96
CA ARG A 21 -0.66 8.67 -7.28
C ARG A 21 -0.28 7.59 -8.29
N LEU A 22 0.25 8.01 -9.42
CA LEU A 22 0.79 7.11 -10.42
C LEU A 22 2.17 6.63 -9.96
N VAL A 23 2.34 5.29 -9.87
CA VAL A 23 3.61 4.68 -9.47
C VAL A 23 4.48 4.35 -10.68
N ALA A 24 3.90 3.71 -11.69
CA ALA A 24 4.61 3.36 -12.92
C ALA A 24 3.64 3.15 -14.09
N ILE A 25 4.13 3.48 -15.29
CA ILE A 25 3.46 3.16 -16.57
C ILE A 25 4.43 2.35 -17.40
N ASN A 26 3.95 1.26 -17.95
CA ASN A 26 4.69 0.40 -18.86
C ASN A 26 3.93 0.25 -20.18
N ARG A 27 4.62 0.44 -21.31
CA ARG A 27 4.09 0.05 -22.62
C ARG A 27 4.24 -1.44 -22.79
N VAL A 28 3.14 -2.12 -23.01
CA VAL A 28 3.06 -3.58 -23.18
C VAL A 28 2.61 -3.91 -24.58
N THR A 29 3.01 -5.07 -25.10
CA THR A 29 2.72 -5.49 -26.46
C THR A 29 2.10 -6.87 -26.45
N LYS A 30 1.02 -7.05 -27.20
CA LYS A 30 0.46 -8.35 -27.55
C LYS A 30 0.81 -8.66 -29.00
N VAL A 31 1.48 -9.78 -29.23
CA VAL A 31 1.82 -10.24 -30.58
C VAL A 31 0.68 -11.12 -31.09
N THR A 32 0.16 -10.81 -32.29
CA THR A 32 -0.87 -11.55 -32.98
C THR A 32 -0.37 -11.93 -34.39
N LYS A 33 -1.11 -12.75 -35.13
CA LYS A 33 -0.80 -13.11 -36.54
C LYS A 33 -0.66 -11.90 -37.47
N GLY A 34 -1.35 -10.78 -37.16
CA GLY A 34 -1.32 -9.54 -37.91
C GLY A 34 -0.25 -8.53 -37.47
N GLY A 35 0.56 -8.84 -36.45
CA GLY A 35 1.59 -7.95 -35.94
C GLY A 35 1.55 -7.69 -34.43
N ARG A 36 2.11 -6.53 -34.01
CA ARG A 36 2.22 -6.15 -32.61
C ARG A 36 1.18 -5.09 -32.24
N THR A 37 0.27 -5.42 -31.33
CA THR A 37 -0.69 -4.46 -30.77
C THR A 37 -0.14 -3.90 -29.46
N PHE A 38 0.03 -2.58 -29.40
CA PHE A 38 0.54 -1.89 -28.22
C PHE A 38 -0.59 -1.48 -27.29
N SER A 39 -0.33 -1.52 -26.00
CA SER A 39 -1.18 -0.97 -24.94
C SER A 39 -0.34 -0.50 -23.78
N PHE A 40 -0.95 0.23 -22.84
CA PHE A 40 -0.31 0.76 -21.64
C PHE A 40 -0.87 0.05 -20.41
N ALA A 41 0.03 -0.26 -19.48
CA ALA A 41 -0.31 -0.77 -18.16
C ALA A 41 0.15 0.26 -17.13
N ALA A 42 -0.80 0.80 -16.35
CA ALA A 42 -0.54 1.74 -15.29
C ALA A 42 -0.80 1.09 -13.93
N ILE A 43 0.12 1.24 -12.97
CA ILE A 43 -0.12 0.93 -11.57
C ILE A 43 -0.33 2.21 -10.81
N VAL A 44 -1.46 2.31 -10.12
CA VAL A 44 -1.91 3.49 -9.39
C VAL A 44 -2.17 3.12 -7.95
N VAL A 45 -1.83 4.02 -7.04
CA VAL A 45 -2.17 3.98 -5.62
C VAL A 45 -3.11 5.12 -5.33
N VAL A 46 -4.12 4.85 -4.53
CA VAL A 46 -5.13 5.83 -4.11
C VAL A 46 -5.19 5.85 -2.59
N GLY A 47 -5.25 7.01 -1.98
CA GLY A 47 -5.34 7.13 -0.52
C GLY A 47 -5.91 8.48 -0.08
N ASN A 48 -6.32 8.56 1.17
CA ASN A 48 -6.89 9.77 1.78
C ASN A 48 -5.92 10.51 2.69
N GLU A 49 -4.67 10.06 2.78
CA GLU A 49 -3.66 10.58 3.71
C GLU A 49 -4.08 10.50 5.20
N ASP A 50 -5.11 9.71 5.51
CA ASP A 50 -5.65 9.47 6.86
C ASP A 50 -5.88 7.96 7.12
N GLY A 51 -4.89 7.15 6.80
CA GLY A 51 -4.89 5.73 7.09
C GLY A 51 -5.66 4.85 6.11
N ILE A 52 -6.19 5.36 4.99
CA ILE A 52 -6.85 4.54 3.97
C ILE A 52 -6.01 4.56 2.69
N VAL A 53 -5.75 3.38 2.15
CA VAL A 53 -5.00 3.23 0.90
C VAL A 53 -5.52 2.06 0.09
N GLY A 54 -5.44 2.18 -1.23
CA GLY A 54 -5.74 1.11 -2.16
C GLY A 54 -4.78 1.13 -3.34
N TRP A 55 -4.72 0.05 -4.07
CA TRP A 55 -3.94 -0.03 -5.30
C TRP A 55 -4.76 -0.65 -6.43
N GLY A 56 -4.46 -0.24 -7.64
CA GLY A 56 -5.12 -0.77 -8.83
C GLY A 56 -4.18 -0.84 -10.02
N LEU A 57 -4.47 -1.77 -10.91
CA LEU A 57 -3.82 -1.94 -12.20
C LEU A 57 -4.83 -1.66 -13.29
N GLY A 58 -4.51 -0.70 -14.15
CA GLY A 58 -5.29 -0.42 -15.36
C GLY A 58 -4.52 -0.75 -16.63
N LYS A 59 -5.22 -1.26 -17.63
CA LYS A 59 -4.67 -1.49 -18.99
C LYS A 59 -5.61 -0.92 -20.03
N ALA A 60 -5.05 -0.15 -20.98
CA ALA A 60 -5.79 0.43 -22.09
C ALA A 60 -4.88 0.75 -23.29
N GLY A 61 -5.46 1.11 -24.42
CA GLY A 61 -4.73 1.60 -25.61
C GLY A 61 -4.08 2.97 -25.38
N GLU A 62 -4.66 3.78 -24.47
CA GLU A 62 -4.19 5.12 -24.12
C GLU A 62 -3.80 5.18 -22.64
N VAL A 63 -2.84 6.08 -22.32
CA VAL A 63 -2.31 6.26 -20.96
C VAL A 63 -3.38 6.77 -20.00
N THR A 64 -4.14 7.79 -20.41
CA THR A 64 -5.20 8.41 -19.60
C THR A 64 -6.28 7.40 -19.20
N THR A 65 -6.75 6.62 -20.15
CA THR A 65 -7.74 5.55 -19.91
C THR A 65 -7.17 4.42 -19.06
N ALA A 66 -5.87 4.11 -19.18
CA ALA A 66 -5.22 3.11 -18.32
C ALA A 66 -5.14 3.59 -16.87
N ILE A 67 -4.82 4.87 -16.64
CA ILE A 67 -4.81 5.49 -15.30
C ILE A 67 -6.21 5.48 -14.69
N ALA A 68 -7.23 5.95 -15.42
CA ALA A 68 -8.61 5.97 -14.93
C ALA A 68 -9.11 4.59 -14.49
N LYS A 69 -8.87 3.55 -15.29
CA LYS A 69 -9.15 2.15 -14.93
C LYS A 69 -8.37 1.69 -13.70
N GLY A 70 -7.11 2.14 -13.56
CA GLY A 70 -6.29 1.87 -12.39
C GLY A 70 -6.87 2.48 -11.11
N VAL A 71 -7.34 3.72 -11.17
CA VAL A 71 -8.01 4.42 -10.06
C VAL A 71 -9.30 3.71 -9.65
N GLU A 72 -10.14 3.33 -10.60
CA GLU A 72 -11.37 2.57 -10.32
C GLU A 72 -11.07 1.22 -9.64
N ALA A 73 -10.05 0.50 -10.12
CA ALA A 73 -9.62 -0.75 -9.51
C ALA A 73 -9.06 -0.54 -8.09
N ALA A 74 -8.33 0.56 -7.85
CA ALA A 74 -7.80 0.92 -6.54
C ALA A 74 -8.91 1.24 -5.54
N LYS A 75 -9.94 1.98 -5.94
CA LYS A 75 -11.13 2.29 -5.12
C LYS A 75 -11.89 1.05 -4.64
N LYS A 76 -11.82 -0.05 -5.38
CA LYS A 76 -12.44 -1.33 -5.00
C LYS A 76 -11.61 -2.12 -3.97
N ASN A 77 -10.31 -1.79 -3.83
CA ASN A 77 -9.35 -2.51 -3.00
C ASN A 77 -8.79 -1.64 -1.88
N LEU A 78 -9.64 -0.85 -1.22
CA LEU A 78 -9.23 -0.01 -0.10
C LEU A 78 -9.00 -0.84 1.17
N ILE A 79 -7.91 -0.53 1.88
CA ILE A 79 -7.60 -1.08 3.20
C ILE A 79 -7.40 0.06 4.20
N LYS A 80 -7.75 -0.19 5.47
CA LYS A 80 -7.47 0.71 6.58
C LYS A 80 -6.20 0.27 7.29
N VAL A 81 -5.29 1.22 7.49
CA VAL A 81 -3.97 1.02 8.10
C VAL A 81 -3.92 1.79 9.41
N PRO A 82 -3.47 1.19 10.52
CA PRO A 82 -3.28 1.90 11.78
C PRO A 82 -2.04 2.81 11.69
N VAL A 83 -2.26 4.11 11.70
CA VAL A 83 -1.22 5.15 11.81
C VAL A 83 -1.22 5.69 13.22
N HIS A 84 -0.03 5.86 13.83
CA HIS A 84 0.14 6.40 15.17
C HIS A 84 1.15 7.54 15.15
N LYS A 85 0.69 8.77 15.45
CA LYS A 85 1.55 9.98 15.50
C LYS A 85 2.42 10.17 14.23
N GLY A 86 1.85 9.94 13.05
CA GLY A 86 2.53 10.08 11.77
C GLY A 86 3.46 8.93 11.39
N THR A 87 3.56 7.87 12.21
CA THR A 87 4.38 6.68 11.92
C THR A 87 3.59 5.38 12.08
N ILE A 88 4.23 4.24 11.83
CA ILE A 88 3.65 2.90 12.00
C ILE A 88 3.86 2.40 13.45
N PRO A 89 2.96 1.57 13.99
CA PRO A 89 3.03 1.12 15.39
C PRO A 89 4.20 0.17 15.69
N HIS A 90 4.62 -0.66 14.74
CA HIS A 90 5.73 -1.62 14.90
C HIS A 90 6.38 -1.93 13.55
N GLU A 91 7.55 -2.56 13.59
CA GLU A 91 8.19 -3.05 12.40
C GLU A 91 7.42 -4.23 11.78
N GLN A 92 7.41 -4.27 10.46
CA GLN A 92 6.76 -5.34 9.71
C GLN A 92 7.57 -5.72 8.48
N LEU A 93 7.65 -7.01 8.23
CA LEU A 93 8.24 -7.61 7.04
C LEU A 93 7.16 -8.33 6.26
N ALA A 94 7.04 -8.04 4.97
CA ALA A 94 6.14 -8.78 4.09
C ALA A 94 6.79 -9.12 2.76
N LYS A 95 6.29 -10.16 2.11
CA LYS A 95 6.79 -10.64 0.83
C LYS A 95 5.65 -10.81 -0.16
N PHE A 96 5.87 -10.37 -1.38
CA PHE A 96 4.97 -10.64 -2.50
C PHE A 96 5.78 -10.99 -3.76
N GLY A 97 5.59 -12.19 -4.29
CA GLY A 97 6.42 -12.71 -5.38
C GLY A 97 7.91 -12.72 -4.98
N GLY A 98 8.76 -12.12 -5.81
CA GLY A 98 10.19 -11.97 -5.53
C GLY A 98 10.55 -10.71 -4.74
N ALA A 99 9.61 -9.84 -4.39
CA ALA A 99 9.86 -8.63 -3.61
C ALA A 99 9.61 -8.87 -2.12
N GLN A 100 10.53 -8.40 -1.29
CA GLN A 100 10.43 -8.38 0.15
C GLN A 100 10.56 -6.94 0.64
N VAL A 101 9.67 -6.52 1.51
CA VAL A 101 9.59 -5.15 2.04
C VAL A 101 9.68 -5.19 3.55
N LEU A 102 10.61 -4.42 4.10
CA LEU A 102 10.74 -4.17 5.52
C LEU A 102 10.35 -2.72 5.78
N ILE A 103 9.42 -2.49 6.71
CA ILE A 103 9.03 -1.17 7.20
C ILE A 103 9.31 -1.09 8.69
N LYS A 104 9.87 0.03 9.15
CA LYS A 104 10.19 0.29 10.56
C LYS A 104 9.68 1.66 10.97
N PRO A 105 9.15 1.81 12.20
CA PRO A 105 8.78 3.12 12.72
C PRO A 105 10.01 4.01 12.82
N ALA A 106 9.80 5.32 12.71
CA ALA A 106 10.83 6.33 12.83
C ALA A 106 10.36 7.46 13.74
N SER A 107 11.32 8.18 14.33
CA SER A 107 11.05 9.37 15.14
C SER A 107 10.55 10.52 14.27
N HIS A 108 9.79 11.41 14.88
CA HIS A 108 9.29 12.61 14.21
C HIS A 108 10.43 13.43 13.60
N GLY A 109 10.24 13.91 12.37
CA GLY A 109 11.23 14.66 11.60
C GLY A 109 12.15 13.79 10.72
N THR A 110 12.07 12.47 10.78
CA THR A 110 12.87 11.57 9.92
C THR A 110 12.44 11.64 8.45
N GLY A 111 11.14 11.86 8.20
CA GLY A 111 10.54 11.81 6.88
C GLY A 111 10.38 10.39 6.33
N VAL A 112 9.84 10.28 5.13
CA VAL A 112 9.63 8.99 4.46
C VAL A 112 10.91 8.57 3.76
N LYS A 113 11.65 7.63 4.35
CA LYS A 113 12.86 7.04 3.74
C LYS A 113 12.51 5.70 3.09
N ALA A 114 12.09 5.75 1.82
CA ALA A 114 11.62 4.59 1.05
C ALA A 114 11.98 4.71 -0.43
N GLY A 115 12.03 3.58 -1.12
CA GLY A 115 12.10 3.55 -2.58
C GLY A 115 10.83 4.09 -3.24
N GLY A 116 10.90 4.62 -4.47
CA GLY A 116 9.81 5.39 -5.11
C GLY A 116 8.45 4.71 -5.08
N ALA A 117 8.35 3.42 -5.42
CA ALA A 117 7.10 2.68 -5.40
C ALA A 117 6.53 2.51 -3.98
N MET A 118 7.39 2.28 -2.99
CA MET A 118 7.00 2.18 -1.59
C MET A 118 6.61 3.55 -1.02
N ARG A 119 7.38 4.59 -1.37
CA ARG A 119 7.11 5.98 -0.95
C ARG A 119 5.72 6.42 -1.39
N ALA A 120 5.34 6.16 -2.64
CA ALA A 120 4.00 6.50 -3.15
C ALA A 120 2.88 5.87 -2.29
N VAL A 121 3.04 4.61 -1.84
CA VAL A 121 2.06 3.95 -0.96
C VAL A 121 2.05 4.58 0.43
N LEU A 122 3.23 4.78 1.06
CA LEU A 122 3.35 5.28 2.43
C LEU A 122 2.82 6.71 2.57
N GLU A 123 3.14 7.58 1.60
CA GLU A 123 2.62 8.95 1.56
C GLU A 123 1.11 8.99 1.30
N SER A 124 0.56 8.09 0.44
CA SER A 124 -0.88 8.01 0.21
C SER A 124 -1.66 7.53 1.44
N VAL A 125 -1.02 6.81 2.37
CA VAL A 125 -1.58 6.45 3.69
C VAL A 125 -1.60 7.63 4.64
N GLY A 126 -0.72 8.63 4.46
CA GLY A 126 -0.52 9.75 5.39
C GLY A 126 0.58 9.49 6.43
N ILE A 127 1.49 8.56 6.16
CA ILE A 127 2.65 8.33 7.01
C ILE A 127 3.71 9.38 6.68
N THR A 128 4.15 10.13 7.69
CA THR A 128 5.15 11.19 7.58
C THR A 128 6.56 10.71 7.92
N ASP A 129 6.68 9.77 8.86
CA ASP A 129 7.96 9.33 9.40
C ASP A 129 8.08 7.81 9.38
N VAL A 130 8.93 7.27 8.49
CA VAL A 130 9.11 5.82 8.33
C VAL A 130 10.42 5.48 7.65
N LEU A 131 11.04 4.37 8.08
CA LEU A 131 12.17 3.75 7.41
C LEU A 131 11.70 2.50 6.67
N ALA A 132 11.92 2.46 5.37
CA ALA A 132 11.49 1.33 4.56
C ALA A 132 12.60 0.90 3.58
N LYS A 133 12.78 -0.41 3.46
CA LYS A 133 13.76 -1.01 2.56
C LYS A 133 13.16 -2.18 1.79
N SER A 134 13.38 -2.17 0.50
CA SER A 134 13.03 -3.30 -0.38
C SER A 134 14.25 -4.20 -0.57
N LYS A 135 14.00 -5.51 -0.66
CA LYS A 135 14.97 -6.54 -0.99
C LYS A 135 14.41 -7.43 -2.11
N GLY A 136 15.28 -8.05 -2.89
CA GLY A 136 14.89 -8.93 -4.00
C GLY A 136 14.42 -8.13 -5.21
N SER A 137 13.23 -8.41 -5.71
CA SER A 137 12.71 -7.80 -6.94
C SER A 137 12.46 -6.30 -6.79
N SER A 138 12.93 -5.53 -7.77
CA SER A 138 12.67 -4.09 -7.89
C SER A 138 11.42 -3.75 -8.72
N ASN A 139 10.65 -4.76 -9.16
CA ASN A 139 9.45 -4.54 -9.95
C ASN A 139 8.40 -3.74 -9.15
N PRO A 140 7.95 -2.56 -9.64
CA PRO A 140 7.00 -1.71 -8.95
C PRO A 140 5.69 -2.41 -8.57
N HIS A 141 5.20 -3.32 -9.42
CA HIS A 141 3.99 -4.10 -9.14
C HIS A 141 4.13 -4.98 -7.89
N ASN A 142 5.28 -5.65 -7.76
CA ASN A 142 5.54 -6.51 -6.60
C ASN A 142 5.79 -5.67 -5.34
N LEU A 143 6.51 -4.55 -5.47
CA LEU A 143 6.82 -3.65 -4.35
C LEU A 143 5.54 -3.03 -3.77
N VAL A 144 4.65 -2.50 -4.60
CA VAL A 144 3.37 -1.94 -4.14
C VAL A 144 2.55 -2.99 -3.40
N LYS A 145 2.41 -4.20 -3.97
CA LYS A 145 1.65 -5.29 -3.34
C LYS A 145 2.29 -5.75 -2.02
N ALA A 146 3.62 -5.89 -1.98
CA ALA A 146 4.34 -6.26 -0.77
C ALA A 146 4.20 -5.18 0.32
N THR A 147 4.28 -3.89 -0.04
CA THR A 147 4.10 -2.78 0.90
C THR A 147 2.68 -2.77 1.48
N ILE A 148 1.67 -2.96 0.64
CA ILE A 148 0.27 -3.03 1.08
C ILE A 148 0.01 -4.27 1.95
N ALA A 149 0.64 -5.41 1.64
CA ALA A 149 0.59 -6.59 2.50
C ALA A 149 1.21 -6.30 3.87
N ALA A 150 2.39 -5.66 3.92
CA ALA A 150 3.04 -5.25 5.17
C ALA A 150 2.14 -4.32 6.00
N LEU A 151 1.51 -3.34 5.37
CA LEU A 151 0.60 -2.40 6.04
C LEU A 151 -0.69 -3.07 6.55
N SER A 152 -1.21 -4.05 5.83
CA SER A 152 -2.42 -4.80 6.24
C SER A 152 -2.19 -5.72 7.44
N GLU A 153 -0.94 -6.15 7.67
CA GLU A 153 -0.54 -7.00 8.80
C GLU A 153 -0.22 -6.21 10.07
N LEU A 154 -0.18 -4.86 9.99
CA LEU A 154 0.05 -4.00 11.15
C LEU A 154 -1.09 -4.14 12.18
N ARG A 155 -0.71 -4.22 13.45
CA ARG A 155 -1.65 -4.30 14.57
C ARG A 155 -1.65 -3.00 15.36
N SER A 156 -2.83 -2.43 15.56
CA SER A 156 -2.95 -1.26 16.41
C SER A 156 -2.71 -1.62 17.88
N PRO A 157 -2.19 -0.71 18.72
CA PRO A 157 -2.03 -0.95 20.16
C PRO A 157 -3.35 -1.31 20.84
N LEU A 158 -4.47 -0.72 20.42
CA LEU A 158 -5.81 -1.05 20.90
C LEU A 158 -6.19 -2.52 20.62
N MET A 159 -5.94 -3.00 19.40
CA MET A 159 -6.19 -4.38 19.02
C MET A 159 -5.36 -5.37 19.84
N VAL A 160 -4.08 -5.01 20.10
CA VAL A 160 -3.21 -5.84 20.95
C VAL A 160 -3.69 -5.87 22.39
N ALA A 161 -4.12 -4.72 22.95
CA ALA A 161 -4.69 -4.61 24.29
C ALA A 161 -5.96 -5.48 24.45
N GLN A 162 -6.86 -5.39 23.48
CA GLN A 162 -8.08 -6.21 23.45
C GLN A 162 -7.77 -7.71 23.36
N ASN A 163 -6.85 -8.12 22.49
CA ASN A 163 -6.48 -9.53 22.32
C ASN A 163 -5.79 -10.12 23.55
N ARG A 164 -5.07 -9.29 24.32
CA ARG A 164 -4.38 -9.67 25.57
C ARG A 164 -5.21 -9.43 26.82
N ASN A 165 -6.36 -8.78 26.68
CA ASN A 165 -7.24 -8.41 27.80
C ASN A 165 -6.55 -7.54 28.87
N VAL A 166 -5.71 -6.56 28.41
CA VAL A 166 -4.93 -5.67 29.27
C VAL A 166 -5.20 -4.21 28.90
N ALA A 167 -4.92 -3.29 29.83
CA ALA A 167 -5.01 -1.86 29.55
C ALA A 167 -3.99 -1.44 28.47
N VAL A 168 -4.37 -0.46 27.64
CA VAL A 168 -3.50 0.04 26.54
C VAL A 168 -2.15 0.56 27.03
N GLU A 169 -2.12 1.19 28.22
CA GLU A 169 -0.88 1.67 28.85
C GLU A 169 0.12 0.53 29.11
N LYS A 170 -0.38 -0.65 29.45
CA LYS A 170 0.45 -1.83 29.68
C LYS A 170 1.07 -2.39 28.40
N VAL A 171 0.48 -2.12 27.24
CA VAL A 171 1.05 -2.51 25.94
C VAL A 171 2.30 -1.68 25.61
N PHE A 172 2.38 -0.43 26.07
CA PHE A 172 3.52 0.46 25.84
C PHE A 172 4.62 0.33 26.89
N LYS A 173 4.28 -0.03 28.13
CA LYS A 173 5.23 -0.10 29.25
C LYS A 173 5.81 -1.51 29.49
N GLY A 174 5.23 -2.52 28.90
CA GLY A 174 5.59 -3.93 29.13
C GLY A 174 4.83 -4.55 30.30
#